data_87de4686451fc6e45d2e7deb6aeeb849
#
_entry.id   87de4686451fc6e45d2e7deb6aeeb849
#
_cell.length_a   1.000
_cell.length_b   1.000
_cell.length_c   1.000
_cell.angle_alpha   90.00
_cell.angle_beta   90.00
_cell.angle_gamma   90.00
#
_symmetry.space_group_name_H-M   'P 1'
#
loop_
_entity.id
_entity.type
_entity.pdbx_description
1 polymer ?
#
loop_
_entity_poly.entity_id
_entity_poly.type
_entity_poly.pdbx_seq_one_letter_code
_entity_poly.pdbx_strand_id
1 'polypeptide(L)'
;MKKLILIILMAIFSYAQSTFSDPQPTFDKPRKLVINLHDSDLEVVNHTLGSIYNILKEYPSETLKVAVVLYGNGMRAVKNDYDKATLDRIKSLMEYDVEFIGCKNTMETMKWTEKDFIDDIEYVQAGIVEIIERQTSGYIGITPY
;
A
#
# COMPACT_ATOMS: atom_id res chain seq x y z
N MET A 1 -39.88 9.21 -49.45
CA MET A 1 -38.50 9.04 -48.97
C MET A 1 -38.49 9.22 -47.45
N LYS A 2 -38.41 8.11 -46.72
CA LYS A 2 -38.39 8.12 -45.24
C LYS A 2 -36.98 8.41 -44.78
N LYS A 3 -36.76 9.57 -44.17
CA LYS A 3 -35.46 9.90 -43.53
C LYS A 3 -35.33 9.10 -42.23
N LEU A 4 -34.42 8.14 -42.24
CA LEU A 4 -34.06 7.36 -41.07
C LEU A 4 -33.14 8.24 -40.18
N ILE A 5 -33.67 8.76 -39.08
CA ILE A 5 -32.90 9.49 -38.11
C ILE A 5 -32.22 8.44 -37.21
N LEU A 6 -30.92 8.24 -37.40
CA LEU A 6 -30.08 7.39 -36.57
C LEU A 6 -29.75 8.15 -35.27
N ILE A 7 -30.47 7.87 -34.19
CA ILE A 7 -30.14 8.39 -32.85
C ILE A 7 -29.00 7.56 -32.33
N ILE A 8 -27.79 8.11 -32.39
CA ILE A 8 -26.62 7.52 -31.70
C ILE A 8 -26.76 7.83 -30.20
N LEU A 9 -27.19 6.83 -29.44
CA LEU A 9 -27.22 6.89 -27.98
C LEU A 9 -25.77 6.81 -27.50
N MET A 10 -25.09 7.95 -27.28
CA MET A 10 -23.82 7.99 -26.56
C MET A 10 -24.10 7.64 -25.11
N ALA A 11 -23.81 6.41 -24.73
CA ALA A 11 -23.74 6.02 -23.34
C ALA A 11 -22.54 6.76 -22.69
N ILE A 12 -22.83 7.84 -21.99
CA ILE A 12 -21.85 8.56 -21.18
C ILE A 12 -21.59 7.66 -19.96
N PHE A 13 -20.52 6.87 -20.01
CA PHE A 13 -20.02 6.21 -18.84
C PHE A 13 -19.41 7.28 -17.92
N SER A 14 -20.20 7.74 -16.96
CA SER A 14 -19.67 8.54 -15.86
C SER A 14 -18.81 7.65 -14.98
N TYR A 15 -17.51 7.71 -15.19
CA TYR A 15 -16.57 7.13 -14.22
C TYR A 15 -16.59 8.02 -12.98
N ALA A 16 -16.91 7.42 -11.82
CA ALA A 16 -16.71 8.10 -10.54
C ALA A 16 -15.21 8.32 -10.35
N GLN A 17 -14.80 9.58 -10.32
CA GLN A 17 -13.41 9.96 -10.04
C GLN A 17 -13.31 10.47 -8.62
N SER A 18 -12.20 10.13 -7.96
CA SER A 18 -11.91 10.68 -6.64
C SER A 18 -11.64 12.18 -6.72
N THR A 19 -12.24 12.94 -5.81
CA THR A 19 -11.99 14.37 -5.70
C THR A 19 -10.99 14.62 -4.58
N PHE A 20 -9.86 15.21 -4.91
CA PHE A 20 -8.84 15.54 -3.93
C PHE A 20 -9.12 16.90 -3.28
N SER A 21 -8.91 16.99 -1.97
CA SER A 21 -9.01 18.25 -1.23
C SER A 21 -7.77 19.13 -1.45
N ASP A 22 -7.94 20.42 -1.28
CA ASP A 22 -6.81 21.36 -1.33
C ASP A 22 -5.91 21.29 -0.06
N PRO A 23 -4.60 21.52 -0.20
CA PRO A 23 -3.88 21.67 -1.46
C PRO A 23 -3.83 20.35 -2.25
N GLN A 24 -3.97 20.42 -3.57
CA GLN A 24 -3.91 19.23 -4.43
C GLN A 24 -2.56 18.52 -4.29
N PRO A 25 -2.52 17.19 -4.36
CA PRO A 25 -1.26 16.44 -4.35
C PRO A 25 -0.45 16.73 -5.62
N THR A 26 0.84 16.99 -5.44
CA THR A 26 1.79 17.26 -6.53
C THR A 26 3.07 16.45 -6.33
N PHE A 27 3.92 16.39 -7.34
CA PHE A 27 5.23 15.75 -7.23
C PHE A 27 6.07 16.32 -6.06
N ASP A 28 6.13 17.65 -5.92
CA ASP A 28 6.89 18.31 -4.84
C ASP A 28 6.20 18.20 -3.47
N LYS A 29 4.90 17.97 -3.44
CA LYS A 29 4.08 17.86 -2.23
C LYS A 29 3.12 16.67 -2.35
N PRO A 30 3.65 15.43 -2.40
CA PRO A 30 2.80 14.24 -2.48
C PRO A 30 1.99 14.04 -1.20
N ARG A 31 0.86 13.37 -1.32
CA ARG A 31 0.21 12.76 -0.16
C ARG A 31 1.12 11.66 0.40
N LYS A 32 1.07 11.47 1.69
CA LYS A 32 1.89 10.47 2.38
C LYS A 32 0.99 9.56 3.21
N LEU A 33 1.11 8.27 3.02
CA LEU A 33 0.30 7.26 3.67
C LEU A 33 1.18 6.27 4.39
N VAL A 34 0.92 6.01 5.67
CA VAL A 34 1.52 4.90 6.42
C VAL A 34 0.44 3.89 6.80
N ILE A 35 0.69 2.64 6.45
CA ILE A 35 -0.22 1.52 6.67
C ILE A 35 0.38 0.59 7.71
N ASN A 36 -0.42 0.23 8.71
CA ASN A 36 -0.04 -0.75 9.72
C ASN A 36 -0.41 -2.15 9.24
N LEU A 37 0.55 -3.06 9.19
CA LEU A 37 0.31 -4.47 8.95
C LEU A 37 0.85 -5.29 10.13
N HIS A 38 -0.04 -5.71 11.02
CA HIS A 38 0.29 -6.45 12.25
C HIS A 38 -0.29 -7.86 12.26
N ASP A 39 -1.06 -8.23 11.25
CA ASP A 39 -1.66 -9.54 11.07
C ASP A 39 -1.02 -10.26 9.88
N SER A 40 -1.04 -11.60 9.92
CA SER A 40 -0.54 -12.47 8.86
C SER A 40 -1.62 -13.38 8.27
N ASP A 41 -2.88 -13.14 8.61
CA ASP A 41 -3.98 -13.82 7.95
C ASP A 41 -3.98 -13.48 6.46
N LEU A 42 -4.11 -14.51 5.62
CA LEU A 42 -3.95 -14.38 4.18
C LEU A 42 -5.00 -13.44 3.56
N GLU A 43 -6.22 -13.46 4.05
CA GLU A 43 -7.29 -12.58 3.58
C GLU A 43 -7.01 -11.14 3.98
N VAL A 44 -6.65 -10.89 5.24
CA VAL A 44 -6.30 -9.54 5.75
C VAL A 44 -5.13 -8.95 4.96
N VAL A 45 -4.06 -9.72 4.76
CA VAL A 45 -2.90 -9.27 3.97
C VAL A 45 -3.31 -8.93 2.54
N ASN A 46 -4.03 -9.82 1.86
CA ASN A 46 -4.44 -9.61 0.48
C ASN A 46 -5.43 -8.45 0.31
N HIS A 47 -6.32 -8.21 1.28
CA HIS A 47 -7.20 -7.04 1.31
C HIS A 47 -6.39 -5.75 1.47
N THR A 48 -5.40 -5.75 2.37
CA THR A 48 -4.48 -4.62 2.55
C THR A 48 -3.75 -4.28 1.24
N LEU A 49 -3.14 -5.28 0.59
CA LEU A 49 -2.46 -5.09 -0.70
C LEU A 49 -3.41 -4.60 -1.80
N GLY A 50 -4.64 -5.14 -1.83
CA GLY A 50 -5.69 -4.69 -2.75
C GLY A 50 -6.09 -3.23 -2.53
N SER A 51 -6.19 -2.81 -1.27
CA SER A 51 -6.47 -1.41 -0.90
C SER A 51 -5.36 -0.48 -1.35
N ILE A 52 -4.09 -0.85 -1.13
CA ILE A 52 -2.93 -0.08 -1.61
C ILE A 52 -2.99 0.08 -3.13
N TYR A 53 -3.23 -1.02 -3.85
CA TYR A 53 -3.31 -1.00 -5.31
C TYR A 53 -4.43 -0.09 -5.82
N ASN A 54 -5.60 -0.12 -5.16
CA ASN A 54 -6.72 0.76 -5.52
C ASN A 54 -6.41 2.23 -5.24
N ILE A 55 -5.75 2.53 -4.11
CA ILE A 55 -5.33 3.90 -3.78
C ILE A 55 -4.33 4.41 -4.83
N LEU A 56 -3.31 3.61 -5.18
CA LEU A 56 -2.33 3.99 -6.20
C LEU A 56 -2.95 4.31 -7.56
N LYS A 57 -4.05 3.64 -7.93
CA LYS A 57 -4.75 3.91 -9.19
C LYS A 57 -5.48 5.26 -9.22
N GLU A 58 -5.92 5.74 -8.06
CA GLU A 58 -6.67 6.99 -7.96
C GLU A 58 -5.76 8.23 -8.00
N TYR A 59 -4.54 8.11 -7.50
CA TYR A 59 -3.60 9.23 -7.47
C TYR A 59 -2.81 9.34 -8.76
N PRO A 60 -2.60 10.57 -9.28
CA PRO A 60 -1.67 10.78 -10.37
C PRO A 60 -0.27 10.25 -10.00
N SER A 61 0.47 9.77 -11.00
CA SER A 61 1.82 9.23 -10.80
C SER A 61 2.69 10.17 -9.97
N GLU A 62 3.47 9.61 -9.04
CA GLU A 62 4.42 10.32 -8.18
C GLU A 62 3.82 11.36 -7.21
N THR A 63 2.49 11.40 -7.07
CA THR A 63 1.81 12.33 -6.14
C THR A 63 1.36 11.67 -4.83
N LEU A 64 1.69 10.40 -4.63
CA LEU A 64 1.44 9.63 -3.41
C LEU A 64 2.69 8.85 -3.00
N LYS A 65 3.02 8.89 -1.71
CA LYS A 65 4.01 8.00 -1.09
C LYS A 65 3.30 7.06 -0.13
N VAL A 66 3.61 5.78 -0.21
CA VAL A 66 3.01 4.74 0.64
C VAL A 66 4.11 3.97 1.35
N ALA A 67 3.98 3.85 2.66
CA ALA A 67 4.82 3.00 3.49
C ALA A 67 3.94 1.99 4.24
N VAL A 68 4.35 0.73 4.22
CA VAL A 68 3.71 -0.36 4.97
C VAL A 68 4.66 -0.79 6.07
N VAL A 69 4.27 -0.59 7.32
CA VAL A 69 5.07 -0.98 8.49
C VAL A 69 4.54 -2.30 9.03
N LEU A 70 5.43 -3.31 9.00
CA LEU A 70 5.15 -4.67 9.44
C LEU A 70 5.75 -4.91 10.84
N TYR A 71 4.94 -5.36 11.76
CA TYR A 71 5.38 -5.73 13.11
C TYR A 71 4.51 -6.88 13.67
N GLY A 72 4.97 -7.51 14.75
CA GLY A 72 4.28 -8.66 15.31
C GLY A 72 4.05 -9.75 14.26
N ASN A 73 2.86 -10.32 14.21
CA ASN A 73 2.53 -11.35 13.22
C ASN A 73 2.59 -10.85 11.78
N GLY A 74 2.38 -9.56 11.54
CA GLY A 74 2.44 -8.99 10.19
C GLY A 74 3.77 -9.20 9.48
N MET A 75 4.86 -9.35 10.22
CA MET A 75 6.17 -9.70 9.67
C MET A 75 6.18 -11.03 8.89
N ARG A 76 5.26 -11.96 9.21
CA ARG A 76 5.15 -13.24 8.48
C ARG A 76 4.76 -13.05 7.03
N ALA A 77 4.03 -11.99 6.70
CA ALA A 77 3.55 -11.72 5.34
C ALA A 77 4.68 -11.48 4.32
N VAL A 78 5.89 -11.17 4.79
CA VAL A 78 7.08 -10.94 3.94
C VAL A 78 8.15 -12.02 4.11
N LYS A 79 7.86 -13.10 4.83
CA LYS A 79 8.79 -14.23 4.92
C LYS A 79 8.84 -15.02 3.61
N ASN A 80 10.01 -15.58 3.30
CA ASN A 80 10.24 -16.37 2.10
C ASN A 80 9.32 -17.61 1.97
N ASP A 81 8.81 -18.10 3.08
CA ASP A 81 7.91 -19.26 3.16
C ASP A 81 6.41 -18.88 3.20
N TYR A 82 6.08 -17.59 3.02
CA TYR A 82 4.70 -17.14 2.94
C TYR A 82 4.04 -17.47 1.58
N ASP A 83 2.75 -17.20 1.42
CA ASP A 83 2.03 -17.47 0.17
C ASP A 83 2.70 -16.80 -1.04
N LYS A 84 3.08 -17.61 -2.03
CA LYS A 84 3.83 -17.13 -3.19
C LYS A 84 3.09 -16.04 -3.98
N ALA A 85 1.80 -16.20 -4.20
CA ALA A 85 1.02 -15.22 -4.97
C ALA A 85 0.96 -13.87 -4.24
N THR A 86 0.86 -13.90 -2.92
CA THR A 86 0.90 -12.71 -2.07
C THR A 86 2.28 -12.05 -2.09
N LEU A 87 3.36 -12.83 -2.01
CA LEU A 87 4.73 -12.32 -2.13
C LEU A 87 4.98 -11.66 -3.50
N ASP A 88 4.49 -12.25 -4.58
CA ASP A 88 4.60 -11.67 -5.92
C ASP A 88 3.85 -10.31 -6.02
N ARG A 89 2.70 -10.17 -5.33
CA ARG A 89 1.96 -8.89 -5.22
C ARG A 89 2.73 -7.85 -4.42
N ILE A 90 3.36 -8.25 -3.32
CA ILE A 90 4.20 -7.35 -2.50
C ILE A 90 5.35 -6.82 -3.33
N LYS A 91 6.09 -7.69 -4.03
CA LYS A 91 7.18 -7.30 -4.92
C LYS A 91 6.72 -6.36 -6.02
N SER A 92 5.55 -6.62 -6.63
CA SER A 92 4.97 -5.71 -7.60
C SER A 92 4.67 -4.32 -7.01
N LEU A 93 4.17 -4.22 -5.78
CA LEU A 93 3.95 -2.93 -5.12
C LEU A 93 5.27 -2.21 -4.82
N MET A 94 6.35 -2.92 -4.49
CA MET A 94 7.69 -2.32 -4.33
C MET A 94 8.18 -1.68 -5.65
N GLU A 95 7.87 -2.29 -6.81
CA GLU A 95 8.16 -1.70 -8.12
C GLU A 95 7.38 -0.38 -8.36
N TYR A 96 6.31 -0.13 -7.62
CA TYR A 96 5.57 1.14 -7.59
C TYR A 96 5.97 2.05 -6.42
N ASP A 97 7.19 1.92 -5.92
CA ASP A 97 7.75 2.72 -4.84
C ASP A 97 6.97 2.63 -3.51
N VAL A 98 6.26 1.52 -3.27
CA VAL A 98 5.69 1.23 -1.95
C VAL A 98 6.78 0.69 -1.04
N GLU A 99 7.07 1.39 0.04
CA GLU A 99 8.05 0.96 1.04
C GLU A 99 7.45 -0.12 1.95
N PHE A 100 8.15 -1.23 2.13
CA PHE A 100 7.81 -2.25 3.13
C PHE A 100 8.89 -2.27 4.21
N ILE A 101 8.48 -2.02 5.46
CA ILE A 101 9.38 -1.74 6.58
C ILE A 101 9.14 -2.75 7.69
N GLY A 102 10.15 -3.55 7.98
CA GLY A 102 10.13 -4.60 9.00
C GLY A 102 10.63 -4.13 10.37
N CYS A 103 10.03 -4.68 11.43
CA CYS A 103 10.37 -4.38 12.83
C CYS A 103 11.44 -5.34 13.38
N LYS A 104 12.65 -4.85 13.69
CA LYS A 104 13.73 -5.66 14.27
C LYS A 104 13.38 -6.21 15.66
N ASN A 105 12.67 -5.48 16.50
CA ASN A 105 12.21 -6.00 17.79
C ASN A 105 11.34 -7.26 17.63
N THR A 106 10.50 -7.30 16.59
CA THR A 106 9.72 -8.52 16.27
C THR A 106 10.66 -9.66 15.84
N MET A 107 11.64 -9.35 14.97
CA MET A 107 12.60 -10.36 14.50
C MET A 107 13.39 -10.95 15.68
N GLU A 108 13.87 -10.12 16.59
CA GLU A 108 14.58 -10.56 17.80
C GLU A 108 13.71 -11.47 18.67
N THR A 109 12.46 -11.08 18.93
CA THR A 109 11.50 -11.86 19.71
C THR A 109 11.21 -13.23 19.06
N MET A 110 11.07 -13.25 17.76
CA MET A 110 10.73 -14.45 16.98
C MET A 110 11.98 -15.24 16.56
N LYS A 111 13.18 -14.76 16.87
CA LYS A 111 14.47 -15.33 16.47
C LYS A 111 14.63 -15.46 14.95
N TRP A 112 14.13 -14.48 14.22
CA TRP A 112 14.27 -14.36 12.77
C TRP A 112 15.47 -13.48 12.40
N THR A 113 16.01 -13.73 11.22
CA THR A 113 17.09 -12.94 10.61
C THR A 113 16.61 -12.36 9.28
N GLU A 114 17.32 -11.41 8.72
CA GLU A 114 16.96 -10.82 7.42
C GLU A 114 16.90 -11.86 6.29
N LYS A 115 17.62 -12.97 6.41
CA LYS A 115 17.60 -14.10 5.46
C LYS A 115 16.26 -14.84 5.41
N ASP A 116 15.41 -14.69 6.43
CA ASP A 116 14.10 -15.31 6.49
C ASP A 116 13.05 -14.57 5.64
N PHE A 117 13.39 -13.39 5.15
CA PHE A 117 12.48 -12.48 4.46
C PHE A 117 12.87 -12.29 2.99
N ILE A 118 11.90 -11.83 2.19
CA ILE A 118 12.17 -11.43 0.80
C ILE A 118 13.12 -10.23 0.77
N ASP A 119 13.79 -10.04 -0.36
CA ASP A 119 14.67 -8.90 -0.59
C ASP A 119 13.90 -7.57 -0.58
N ASP A 120 14.65 -6.45 -0.48
CA ASP A 120 14.15 -5.08 -0.55
C ASP A 120 13.21 -4.65 0.60
N ILE A 121 13.20 -5.39 1.71
CA ILE A 121 12.57 -4.95 2.95
C ILE A 121 13.52 -3.98 3.67
N GLU A 122 13.02 -2.79 4.00
CA GLU A 122 13.71 -1.89 4.92
C GLU A 122 13.48 -2.33 6.37
N TYR A 123 14.44 -2.04 7.25
CA TYR A 123 14.32 -2.46 8.66
C TYR A 123 14.52 -1.27 9.60
N VAL A 124 13.63 -1.18 10.58
CA VAL A 124 13.73 -0.25 11.71
C VAL A 124 13.73 -1.00 13.02
N GLN A 125 14.31 -0.43 14.08
CA GLN A 125 14.36 -1.11 15.38
C GLN A 125 12.95 -1.37 15.93
N ALA A 126 12.07 -0.39 15.89
CA ALA A 126 10.72 -0.48 16.44
C ALA A 126 9.67 0.02 15.45
N GLY A 127 8.86 -0.89 14.87
CA GLY A 127 7.86 -0.55 13.86
C GLY A 127 6.80 0.46 14.36
N ILE A 128 6.36 0.36 15.63
CA ILE A 128 5.39 1.32 16.19
C ILE A 128 5.99 2.72 16.30
N VAL A 129 7.27 2.85 16.62
CA VAL A 129 7.97 4.15 16.64
C VAL A 129 8.04 4.72 15.24
N GLU A 130 8.36 3.90 14.25
CA GLU A 130 8.36 4.32 12.83
C GLU A 130 7.01 4.88 12.40
N ILE A 131 5.90 4.25 12.80
CA ILE A 131 4.55 4.74 12.51
C ILE A 131 4.32 6.12 13.15
N ILE A 132 4.70 6.31 14.41
CA ILE A 132 4.56 7.57 15.13
C ILE A 132 5.37 8.67 14.42
N GLU A 133 6.63 8.40 14.10
CA GLU A 133 7.51 9.39 13.47
C GLU A 133 7.06 9.74 12.05
N ARG A 134 6.56 8.78 11.28
CA ARG A 134 5.97 9.06 9.98
C ARG A 134 4.72 9.93 10.11
N GLN A 135 3.81 9.63 11.01
CA GLN A 135 2.62 10.45 11.25
C GLN A 135 3.00 11.87 11.69
N THR A 136 3.98 12.01 12.57
CA THR A 136 4.53 13.30 13.00
C THR A 136 5.12 14.08 11.83
N SER A 137 5.70 13.39 10.84
CA SER A 137 6.25 13.99 9.61
C SER A 137 5.22 14.16 8.47
N GLY A 138 3.94 14.05 8.80
CA GLY A 138 2.83 14.35 7.89
C GLY A 138 2.29 13.17 7.08
N TYR A 139 2.61 11.93 7.46
CA TYR A 139 1.91 10.76 6.92
C TYR A 139 0.53 10.60 7.57
N ILE A 140 -0.45 10.24 6.77
CA ILE A 140 -1.77 9.83 7.25
C ILE A 140 -1.71 8.34 7.55
N GLY A 141 -2.00 7.96 8.81
CA GLY A 141 -2.04 6.57 9.21
C GLY A 141 -3.37 5.93 8.91
N ILE A 142 -3.36 4.75 8.30
CA ILE A 142 -4.53 3.89 8.17
C ILE A 142 -4.20 2.46 8.58
N THR A 143 -5.20 1.77 9.11
CA THR A 143 -5.15 0.33 9.36
C THR A 143 -6.32 -0.27 8.58
N PRO A 144 -6.05 -0.81 7.37
CA PRO A 144 -7.09 -1.49 6.63
C PRO A 144 -7.37 -2.84 7.30
N TYR A 145 -8.59 -2.98 7.84
CA TYR A 145 -9.17 -4.18 8.48
C TYR A 145 -8.55 -4.64 9.80
#